data_510de483b907b13342c47bb6085936aa
#
_entry.id   510de483b907b13342c47bb6085936aa
#
_cell.length_a   1.000
_cell.length_b   1.000
_cell.length_c   1.000
_cell.angle_alpha   90.00
_cell.angle_beta   90.00
_cell.angle_gamma   90.00
#
_symmetry.space_group_name_H-M   'P 1'
#
loop_
_entity.id
_entity.type
_entity.pdbx_description
1 polymer ?
#
loop_
_entity_poly.entity_id
_entity_poly.type
_entity_poly.pdbx_seq_one_letter_code
_entity_poly.pdbx_strand_id
1 'polypeptide(L)'
;MSDNKITLPVTGMTCANCAMNIERTLKKLSGVSKAQVNFAAEQAAVSFDPQQLQVQDVITQIKGSGFSVPTQTVELAVTGLTCANCAANIERALNKKVAGVVKASANFASERAVIEYIPGAVDLQQMISAIEAAGYGVITPADTAEEEDAEQIARQAEIRDQTRKFIVGVVFALPLFVMSMARDFSLIGAWSHAAWVNGLFWALATPVQFYTGWDYYINGFKSLKNRSANMDVLVAMGSSVAYFYSLALLLFPVLGQHVYFETSAVIITLIKLGKMLEARTKGRTGGAIRKLIGLRPKTATIIDNKKRDPHRPGSAGRYGAGPPG
;
A
#
# COMPACT_ATOMS: atom_id res chain seq x y z
N MET A 1 -10.63 0.77 30.30
CA MET A 1 -10.80 -0.21 29.20
C MET A 1 -11.76 0.43 28.22
N SER A 2 -11.34 0.74 27.02
CA SER A 2 -12.21 1.36 26.01
C SER A 2 -12.92 0.26 25.23
N ASP A 3 -14.16 0.00 25.59
CA ASP A 3 -15.02 -0.90 24.80
C ASP A 3 -15.20 -0.35 23.39
N ASN A 4 -14.97 -1.18 22.42
CA ASN A 4 -15.24 -0.85 21.02
C ASN A 4 -16.72 -1.12 20.73
N LYS A 5 -17.44 -0.10 20.26
CA LYS A 5 -18.86 -0.21 19.92
C LYS A 5 -19.04 -0.26 18.42
N ILE A 6 -19.68 -1.32 17.93
CA ILE A 6 -19.96 -1.50 16.51
C ILE A 6 -21.46 -1.76 16.29
N THR A 7 -22.00 -1.24 15.21
CA THR A 7 -23.35 -1.53 14.75
C THR A 7 -23.28 -2.29 13.43
N LEU A 8 -23.82 -3.51 13.41
CA LEU A 8 -23.77 -4.42 12.27
C LEU A 8 -25.16 -4.57 11.66
N PRO A 9 -25.33 -4.42 10.35
CA PRO A 9 -26.56 -4.83 9.69
C PRO A 9 -26.68 -6.36 9.74
N VAL A 10 -27.85 -6.86 10.06
CA VAL A 10 -28.12 -8.31 10.15
C VAL A 10 -29.37 -8.64 9.34
N THR A 11 -29.22 -9.52 8.37
CA THR A 11 -30.30 -9.97 7.50
C THR A 11 -30.75 -11.39 7.82
N GLY A 12 -31.99 -11.71 7.47
CA GLY A 12 -32.58 -13.02 7.71
C GLY A 12 -33.42 -13.11 9.01
N MET A 13 -33.57 -12.01 9.76
CA MET A 13 -34.48 -11.98 10.91
C MET A 13 -35.93 -11.87 10.44
N THR A 14 -36.79 -12.78 10.90
CA THR A 14 -38.22 -12.82 10.53
C THR A 14 -39.14 -12.45 11.70
N CYS A 15 -38.61 -12.39 12.92
CA CYS A 15 -39.39 -12.10 14.12
C CYS A 15 -38.51 -11.60 15.27
N ALA A 16 -39.12 -11.04 16.30
CA ALA A 16 -38.45 -10.56 17.52
C ALA A 16 -37.66 -11.67 18.27
N ASN A 17 -38.12 -12.92 18.16
CA ASN A 17 -37.40 -14.05 18.77
C ASN A 17 -36.04 -14.31 18.08
N CYS A 18 -35.94 -14.02 16.77
CA CYS A 18 -34.68 -14.07 16.05
C CYS A 18 -33.66 -13.09 16.63
N ALA A 19 -34.11 -11.85 16.88
CA ALA A 19 -33.25 -10.81 17.50
C ALA A 19 -32.81 -11.23 18.91
N MET A 20 -33.68 -11.77 19.74
CA MET A 20 -33.33 -12.28 21.08
C MET A 20 -32.35 -13.46 21.01
N ASN A 21 -32.46 -14.32 19.99
CA ASN A 21 -31.53 -15.43 19.82
C ASN A 21 -30.10 -14.92 19.47
N ILE A 22 -30.01 -13.95 18.56
CA ILE A 22 -28.73 -13.30 18.22
C ILE A 22 -28.14 -12.63 19.47
N GLU A 23 -28.92 -11.85 20.22
CA GLU A 23 -28.43 -11.22 21.45
C GLU A 23 -27.89 -12.24 22.45
N ARG A 24 -28.59 -13.35 22.64
CA ARG A 24 -28.22 -14.42 23.60
C ARG A 24 -26.91 -15.09 23.15
N THR A 25 -26.72 -15.32 21.86
CA THR A 25 -25.52 -15.95 21.34
C THR A 25 -24.32 -15.00 21.37
N LEU A 26 -24.51 -13.71 21.08
CA LEU A 26 -23.45 -12.70 21.18
C LEU A 26 -23.01 -12.45 22.63
N LYS A 27 -23.93 -12.43 23.59
CA LYS A 27 -23.60 -12.29 25.02
C LYS A 27 -22.82 -13.47 25.59
N LYS A 28 -22.78 -14.63 24.92
CA LYS A 28 -21.98 -15.78 25.33
C LYS A 28 -20.51 -15.69 24.88
N LEU A 29 -20.17 -14.78 23.96
CA LEU A 29 -18.80 -14.58 23.54
C LEU A 29 -17.99 -13.90 24.65
N SER A 30 -16.84 -14.47 24.97
CA SER A 30 -15.88 -13.86 25.90
C SER A 30 -15.39 -12.54 25.28
N GLY A 31 -15.45 -11.46 26.05
CA GLY A 31 -15.07 -10.12 25.58
C GLY A 31 -16.24 -9.25 25.13
N VAL A 32 -17.46 -9.75 25.02
CA VAL A 32 -18.67 -8.93 24.77
C VAL A 32 -19.19 -8.37 26.09
N SER A 33 -19.21 -7.04 26.21
CA SER A 33 -19.78 -6.33 27.39
C SER A 33 -21.26 -6.05 27.21
N LYS A 34 -21.71 -5.75 25.98
CA LYS A 34 -23.12 -5.46 25.69
C LYS A 34 -23.47 -5.88 24.25
N ALA A 35 -24.63 -6.51 24.09
CA ALA A 35 -25.23 -6.80 22.79
C ALA A 35 -26.71 -6.45 22.81
N GLN A 36 -27.16 -5.70 21.82
CA GLN A 36 -28.56 -5.31 21.60
C GLN A 36 -28.88 -5.48 20.10
N VAL A 37 -29.99 -6.15 19.80
CA VAL A 37 -30.43 -6.35 18.41
C VAL A 37 -31.79 -5.70 18.22
N ASN A 38 -31.86 -4.82 17.24
CA ASN A 38 -33.11 -4.18 16.83
C ASN A 38 -33.66 -4.90 15.59
N PHE A 39 -34.76 -5.63 15.77
CA PHE A 39 -35.42 -6.35 14.68
C PHE A 39 -35.96 -5.40 13.62
N ALA A 40 -36.58 -4.28 14.01
CA ALA A 40 -37.18 -3.35 13.05
C ALA A 40 -36.16 -2.58 12.22
N ALA A 41 -34.98 -2.33 12.79
CA ALA A 41 -33.87 -1.67 12.09
C ALA A 41 -32.92 -2.66 11.40
N GLU A 42 -33.12 -3.96 11.60
CA GLU A 42 -32.23 -5.04 11.13
C GLU A 42 -30.76 -4.81 11.53
N GLN A 43 -30.52 -4.36 12.77
CA GLN A 43 -29.19 -4.00 13.27
C GLN A 43 -28.88 -4.66 14.60
N ALA A 44 -27.61 -5.09 14.75
CA ALA A 44 -27.05 -5.56 16.00
C ALA A 44 -25.97 -4.57 16.50
N ALA A 45 -26.19 -3.94 17.65
CA ALA A 45 -25.20 -3.09 18.32
C ALA A 45 -24.44 -3.93 19.35
N VAL A 46 -23.12 -4.03 19.20
CA VAL A 46 -22.25 -4.85 20.05
C VAL A 46 -21.15 -3.99 20.62
N SER A 47 -20.94 -4.06 21.94
CA SER A 47 -19.79 -3.46 22.62
C SER A 47 -18.90 -4.59 23.12
N PHE A 48 -17.61 -4.55 22.79
CA PHE A 48 -16.67 -5.63 23.09
C PHE A 48 -15.25 -5.10 23.33
N ASP A 49 -14.44 -5.88 24.05
CA ASP A 49 -13.03 -5.61 24.28
C ASP A 49 -12.21 -6.01 23.03
N PRO A 50 -11.56 -5.05 22.33
CA PRO A 50 -10.79 -5.33 21.10
C PRO A 50 -9.51 -6.15 21.36
N GLN A 51 -9.10 -6.33 22.62
CA GLN A 51 -7.96 -7.17 22.97
C GLN A 51 -8.35 -8.66 23.05
N GLN A 52 -9.61 -8.96 23.30
CA GLN A 52 -10.12 -10.32 23.49
C GLN A 52 -10.94 -10.82 22.30
N LEU A 53 -11.59 -9.94 21.56
CA LEU A 53 -12.51 -10.29 20.49
C LEU A 53 -12.31 -9.41 19.26
N GLN A 54 -12.39 -10.00 18.09
CA GLN A 54 -12.37 -9.26 16.82
C GLN A 54 -13.77 -9.16 16.22
N VAL A 55 -14.00 -8.17 15.36
CA VAL A 55 -15.27 -8.01 14.64
C VAL A 55 -15.64 -9.26 13.86
N GLN A 56 -14.63 -9.95 13.32
CA GLN A 56 -14.79 -11.21 12.58
C GLN A 56 -15.41 -12.33 13.42
N ASP A 57 -15.08 -12.40 14.73
CA ASP A 57 -15.64 -13.41 15.63
C ASP A 57 -17.12 -13.14 15.88
N VAL A 58 -17.50 -11.85 16.00
CA VAL A 58 -18.91 -11.41 16.14
C VAL A 58 -19.69 -11.80 14.89
N ILE A 59 -19.14 -11.55 13.69
CA ILE A 59 -19.78 -11.93 12.42
C ILE A 59 -19.93 -13.43 12.31
N THR A 60 -18.90 -14.17 12.66
CA THR A 60 -18.89 -15.65 12.61
C THR A 60 -19.98 -16.22 13.52
N GLN A 61 -20.15 -15.63 14.71
CA GLN A 61 -21.19 -16.02 15.67
C GLN A 61 -22.60 -15.72 15.14
N ILE A 62 -22.81 -14.56 14.49
CA ILE A 62 -24.09 -14.21 13.86
C ILE A 62 -24.40 -15.22 12.72
N LYS A 63 -23.41 -15.50 11.86
CA LYS A 63 -23.54 -16.50 10.78
C LYS A 63 -23.81 -17.89 11.31
N GLY A 64 -23.12 -18.31 12.38
CA GLY A 64 -23.33 -19.58 13.06
C GLY A 64 -24.73 -19.73 13.69
N SER A 65 -25.39 -18.60 13.96
CA SER A 65 -26.79 -18.55 14.45
C SER A 65 -27.84 -18.60 13.33
N GLY A 66 -27.40 -18.74 12.06
CA GLY A 66 -28.27 -18.84 10.89
C GLY A 66 -28.66 -17.50 10.26
N PHE A 67 -27.99 -16.40 10.62
CA PHE A 67 -28.24 -15.07 10.08
C PHE A 67 -27.07 -14.59 9.24
N SER A 68 -27.24 -13.54 8.43
CA SER A 68 -26.18 -13.00 7.58
C SER A 68 -25.89 -11.55 7.92
N VAL A 69 -24.60 -11.20 7.81
CA VAL A 69 -24.13 -9.82 7.89
C VAL A 69 -23.69 -9.45 6.46
N PRO A 70 -24.39 -8.52 5.79
CA PRO A 70 -24.00 -8.09 4.46
C PRO A 70 -22.67 -7.34 4.50
N THR A 71 -21.76 -7.70 3.60
CA THR A 71 -20.48 -7.06 3.41
C THR A 71 -20.42 -6.40 2.04
N GLN A 72 -19.63 -5.36 1.89
CA GLN A 72 -19.30 -4.74 0.61
C GLN A 72 -17.79 -4.82 0.39
N THR A 73 -17.42 -4.83 -0.88
CA THR A 73 -16.00 -4.82 -1.27
C THR A 73 -15.70 -3.51 -1.99
N VAL A 74 -14.64 -2.83 -1.56
CA VAL A 74 -14.09 -1.67 -2.23
C VAL A 74 -12.65 -1.96 -2.64
N GLU A 75 -12.26 -1.45 -3.79
CA GLU A 75 -10.91 -1.51 -4.30
C GLU A 75 -10.33 -0.10 -4.31
N LEU A 76 -9.20 0.10 -3.62
CA LEU A 76 -8.52 1.38 -3.51
C LEU A 76 -7.16 1.31 -4.19
N ALA A 77 -6.86 2.28 -5.05
CA ALA A 77 -5.53 2.47 -5.60
C ALA A 77 -4.62 3.08 -4.52
N VAL A 78 -3.49 2.42 -4.26
CA VAL A 78 -2.58 2.81 -3.17
C VAL A 78 -1.20 3.12 -3.75
N THR A 79 -0.65 4.29 -3.42
CA THR A 79 0.69 4.71 -3.84
C THR A 79 1.74 4.39 -2.77
N GLY A 80 2.98 4.11 -3.21
CA GLY A 80 4.09 3.78 -2.32
C GLY A 80 4.20 2.30 -1.96
N LEU A 81 3.43 1.41 -2.60
CA LEU A 81 3.53 -0.04 -2.46
C LEU A 81 4.72 -0.59 -3.27
N THR A 82 5.89 -0.66 -2.67
CA THR A 82 7.12 -1.06 -3.37
C THR A 82 7.58 -2.49 -3.08
N CYS A 83 6.95 -3.18 -2.13
CA CYS A 83 7.36 -4.54 -1.73
C CYS A 83 6.24 -5.29 -0.99
N ALA A 84 6.40 -6.61 -0.85
CA ALA A 84 5.45 -7.46 -0.13
C ALA A 84 5.28 -7.04 1.35
N ASN A 85 6.34 -6.55 2.01
CA ASN A 85 6.24 -6.03 3.37
C ASN A 85 5.37 -4.76 3.46
N CYS A 86 5.39 -3.93 2.42
CA CYS A 86 4.52 -2.75 2.34
C CYS A 86 3.05 -3.18 2.27
N ALA A 87 2.73 -4.18 1.43
CA ALA A 87 1.40 -4.77 1.35
C ALA A 87 0.94 -5.33 2.70
N ALA A 88 1.78 -6.14 3.36
CA ALA A 88 1.49 -6.69 4.68
C ALA A 88 1.28 -5.62 5.77
N ASN A 89 1.94 -4.46 5.66
CA ASN A 89 1.73 -3.35 6.59
C ASN A 89 0.34 -2.72 6.41
N ILE A 90 -0.10 -2.52 5.17
CA ILE A 90 -1.45 -2.03 4.87
C ILE A 90 -2.51 -3.01 5.35
N GLU A 91 -2.35 -4.29 5.03
CA GLU A 91 -3.26 -5.35 5.49
C GLU A 91 -3.36 -5.37 7.02
N ARG A 92 -2.23 -5.24 7.71
CA ARG A 92 -2.20 -5.19 9.18
C ARG A 92 -2.87 -3.92 9.72
N ALA A 93 -2.67 -2.77 9.07
CA ALA A 93 -3.32 -1.52 9.47
C ALA A 93 -4.83 -1.59 9.32
N LEU A 94 -5.32 -2.13 8.21
CA LEU A 94 -6.75 -2.27 7.94
C LEU A 94 -7.40 -3.36 8.81
N ASN A 95 -6.85 -4.58 8.81
CA ASN A 95 -7.46 -5.72 9.50
C ASN A 95 -7.41 -5.62 11.03
N LYS A 96 -6.40 -4.92 11.61
CA LYS A 96 -6.24 -4.85 13.07
C LYS A 96 -6.68 -3.53 13.69
N LYS A 97 -6.67 -2.43 12.94
CA LYS A 97 -6.91 -1.09 13.50
C LYS A 97 -8.24 -0.48 13.09
N VAL A 98 -8.90 -1.01 12.05
CA VAL A 98 -10.15 -0.46 11.54
C VAL A 98 -11.30 -1.40 11.87
N ALA A 99 -12.11 -1.01 12.85
CA ALA A 99 -13.31 -1.77 13.21
C ALA A 99 -14.32 -1.69 12.05
N GLY A 100 -14.87 -2.85 11.64
CA GLY A 100 -15.79 -2.93 10.50
C GLY A 100 -15.14 -3.43 9.19
N VAL A 101 -13.83 -3.52 9.12
CA VAL A 101 -13.13 -4.24 8.05
C VAL A 101 -13.18 -5.73 8.36
N VAL A 102 -13.72 -6.50 7.42
CA VAL A 102 -13.82 -7.97 7.53
C VAL A 102 -12.53 -8.61 7.06
N LYS A 103 -12.04 -8.17 5.89
CA LYS A 103 -10.80 -8.66 5.31
C LYS A 103 -10.23 -7.59 4.39
N ALA A 104 -8.96 -7.30 4.53
CA ALA A 104 -8.22 -6.48 3.59
C ALA A 104 -7.04 -7.28 3.02
N SER A 105 -6.84 -7.18 1.72
CA SER A 105 -5.74 -7.76 0.99
C SER A 105 -5.13 -6.69 0.09
N ALA A 106 -3.81 -6.52 0.13
CA ALA A 106 -3.10 -5.55 -0.67
C ALA A 106 -2.13 -6.26 -1.63
N ASN A 107 -2.14 -5.83 -2.88
CA ASN A 107 -1.26 -6.36 -3.91
C ASN A 107 -0.29 -5.26 -4.37
N PHE A 108 1.00 -5.45 -4.10
CA PHE A 108 2.04 -4.48 -4.45
C PHE A 108 2.32 -4.43 -5.96
N ALA A 109 2.02 -5.49 -6.72
CA ALA A 109 2.24 -5.50 -8.17
C ALA A 109 1.16 -4.72 -8.93
N SER A 110 -0.10 -4.77 -8.47
CA SER A 110 -1.21 -3.98 -9.01
C SER A 110 -1.39 -2.63 -8.32
N GLU A 111 -0.70 -2.40 -7.19
CA GLU A 111 -0.82 -1.20 -6.35
C GLU A 111 -2.25 -0.94 -5.86
N ARG A 112 -2.97 -2.03 -5.54
CA ARG A 112 -4.37 -1.98 -5.11
C ARG A 112 -4.56 -2.70 -3.79
N ALA A 113 -5.47 -2.15 -2.97
CA ALA A 113 -5.99 -2.78 -1.77
C ALA A 113 -7.46 -3.12 -1.99
N VAL A 114 -7.80 -4.40 -1.86
CA VAL A 114 -9.18 -4.90 -1.87
C VAL A 114 -9.63 -5.07 -0.44
N ILE A 115 -10.68 -4.37 -0.06
CA ILE A 115 -11.17 -4.30 1.32
C ILE A 115 -12.62 -4.75 1.36
N GLU A 116 -12.88 -5.84 2.04
CA GLU A 116 -14.21 -6.29 2.40
C GLU A 116 -14.59 -5.67 3.75
N TYR A 117 -15.68 -4.92 3.79
CA TYR A 117 -16.09 -4.15 4.95
C TYR A 117 -17.60 -4.20 5.17
N ILE A 118 -18.05 -3.83 6.35
CA ILE A 118 -19.47 -3.78 6.71
C ILE A 118 -19.96 -2.35 6.55
N PRO A 119 -20.93 -2.10 5.64
CA PRO A 119 -21.52 -0.79 5.47
C PRO A 119 -22.15 -0.28 6.76
N GLY A 120 -21.87 0.99 7.12
CA GLY A 120 -22.35 1.62 8.35
C GLY A 120 -21.55 1.30 9.61
N ALA A 121 -20.64 0.31 9.57
CA ALA A 121 -19.68 0.06 10.65
C ALA A 121 -18.35 0.80 10.43
N VAL A 122 -17.98 1.01 9.19
CA VAL A 122 -16.82 1.79 8.76
C VAL A 122 -17.15 2.54 7.49
N ASP A 123 -16.64 3.75 7.36
CA ASP A 123 -16.74 4.53 6.13
C ASP A 123 -15.44 4.48 5.31
N LEU A 124 -15.52 4.91 4.06
CA LEU A 124 -14.39 4.95 3.14
C LEU A 124 -13.25 5.82 3.67
N GLN A 125 -13.59 6.95 4.29
CA GLN A 125 -12.59 7.90 4.79
C GLN A 125 -11.78 7.34 5.96
N GLN A 126 -12.38 6.52 6.82
CA GLN A 126 -11.67 5.85 7.90
C GLN A 126 -10.67 4.82 7.37
N MET A 127 -11.04 4.08 6.31
CA MET A 127 -10.12 3.14 5.65
C MET A 127 -8.96 3.87 4.96
N ILE A 128 -9.23 4.98 4.28
CA ILE A 128 -8.22 5.84 3.66
C ILE A 128 -7.26 6.37 4.73
N SER A 129 -7.78 6.96 5.81
CA SER A 129 -6.97 7.52 6.89
C SER A 129 -6.08 6.46 7.56
N ALA A 130 -6.53 5.21 7.66
CA ALA A 130 -5.72 4.12 8.20
C ALA A 130 -4.54 3.74 7.27
N ILE A 131 -4.74 3.78 5.95
CA ILE A 131 -3.68 3.56 4.96
C ILE A 131 -2.68 4.72 4.99
N GLU A 132 -3.15 5.96 5.05
CA GLU A 132 -2.31 7.15 5.14
C GLU A 132 -1.50 7.19 6.44
N ALA A 133 -2.11 6.82 7.57
CA ALA A 133 -1.42 6.70 8.86
C ALA A 133 -0.34 5.59 8.85
N ALA A 134 -0.49 4.57 8.00
CA ALA A 134 0.54 3.56 7.77
C ALA A 134 1.67 4.07 6.83
N GLY A 135 1.55 5.31 6.30
CA GLY A 135 2.60 5.97 5.51
C GLY A 135 2.46 5.79 4.00
N TYR A 136 1.31 5.34 3.52
CA TYR A 136 1.01 5.14 2.10
C TYR A 136 -0.02 6.17 1.62
N GLY A 137 0.00 6.50 0.32
CA GLY A 137 -1.02 7.38 -0.26
C GLY A 137 -2.19 6.57 -0.82
N VAL A 138 -3.38 7.17 -0.86
CA VAL A 138 -4.56 6.61 -1.51
C VAL A 138 -5.04 7.57 -2.57
N ILE A 139 -5.34 7.05 -3.77
CA ILE A 139 -6.01 7.81 -4.82
C ILE A 139 -7.50 7.61 -4.59
N THR A 140 -8.16 8.68 -4.16
CA THR A 140 -9.62 8.64 -3.86
C THR A 140 -10.44 8.63 -5.13
N PRO A 141 -11.50 7.81 -5.17
CA PRO A 141 -12.46 7.82 -6.26
C PRO A 141 -13.28 9.13 -6.26
N ALA A 142 -12.98 9.99 -7.21
CA ALA A 142 -13.90 11.05 -7.62
C ALA A 142 -14.29 10.73 -9.07
N ASP A 143 -15.53 10.36 -9.31
CA ASP A 143 -16.16 10.04 -10.61
C ASP A 143 -15.27 9.34 -11.67
N THR A 144 -15.67 8.16 -12.10
CA THR A 144 -14.91 7.11 -12.83
C THR A 144 -14.06 7.53 -14.04
N ALA A 145 -14.26 8.68 -14.65
CA ALA A 145 -13.46 9.17 -15.77
C ALA A 145 -12.29 10.07 -15.31
N GLU A 146 -12.49 10.87 -14.26
CA GLU A 146 -11.45 11.73 -13.67
C GLU A 146 -10.43 10.92 -12.87
N GLU A 147 -10.80 9.76 -12.33
CA GLU A 147 -9.91 8.82 -11.64
C GLU A 147 -8.83 8.24 -12.56
N GLU A 148 -9.24 7.81 -13.75
CA GLU A 148 -8.33 7.20 -14.72
C GLU A 148 -7.24 8.19 -15.12
N ASP A 149 -7.61 9.47 -15.26
CA ASP A 149 -6.67 10.53 -15.59
C ASP A 149 -5.78 10.88 -14.39
N ALA A 150 -6.32 10.98 -13.19
CA ALA A 150 -5.56 11.28 -11.97
C ALA A 150 -4.53 10.18 -11.63
N GLU A 151 -4.91 8.90 -11.75
CA GLU A 151 -3.99 7.77 -11.56
C GLU A 151 -2.87 7.78 -12.61
N GLN A 152 -3.20 8.06 -13.88
CA GLN A 152 -2.20 8.14 -14.96
C GLN A 152 -1.22 9.29 -14.72
N ILE A 153 -1.72 10.45 -14.34
CA ILE A 153 -0.89 11.63 -14.04
C ILE A 153 0.04 11.34 -12.86
N ALA A 154 -0.48 10.75 -11.76
CA ALA A 154 0.32 10.39 -10.60
C ALA A 154 1.42 9.36 -10.96
N ARG A 155 1.08 8.35 -11.75
CA ARG A 155 2.02 7.32 -12.21
C ARG A 155 3.08 7.87 -13.16
N GLN A 156 2.70 8.74 -14.08
CA GLN A 156 3.67 9.42 -14.96
C GLN A 156 4.62 10.32 -14.16
N ALA A 157 4.10 11.03 -13.15
CA ALA A 157 4.91 11.84 -12.24
C ALA A 157 5.91 10.97 -11.46
N GLU A 158 5.49 9.81 -10.96
CA GLU A 158 6.38 8.85 -10.28
C GLU A 158 7.48 8.32 -11.22
N ILE A 159 7.13 7.86 -12.42
CA ILE A 159 8.11 7.38 -13.42
C ILE A 159 9.12 8.48 -13.75
N ARG A 160 8.66 9.71 -13.91
CA ARG A 160 9.51 10.87 -14.21
C ARG A 160 10.46 11.17 -13.05
N ASP A 161 9.97 11.17 -11.81
CA ASP A 161 10.78 11.41 -10.61
C ASP A 161 11.84 10.32 -10.43
N GLN A 162 11.47 9.03 -10.52
CA GLN A 162 12.39 7.90 -10.43
C GLN A 162 13.45 7.94 -11.54
N THR A 163 13.04 8.28 -12.78
CA THR A 163 13.97 8.42 -13.90
C THR A 163 14.96 9.57 -13.69
N ARG A 164 14.49 10.73 -13.23
CA ARG A 164 15.35 11.89 -12.94
C ARG A 164 16.38 11.57 -11.86
N LYS A 165 15.94 10.97 -10.76
CA LYS A 165 16.84 10.57 -9.66
C LYS A 165 17.85 9.52 -10.11
N PHE A 166 17.43 8.55 -10.93
CA PHE A 166 18.35 7.57 -11.54
C PHE A 166 19.41 8.22 -12.42
N ILE A 167 19.01 9.14 -13.33
CA ILE A 167 19.96 9.85 -14.20
C ILE A 167 20.99 10.62 -13.36
N VAL A 168 20.55 11.35 -12.35
CA VAL A 168 21.46 12.04 -11.43
C VAL A 168 22.40 11.04 -10.75
N GLY A 169 21.85 9.92 -10.26
CA GLY A 169 22.67 8.85 -9.67
C GLY A 169 23.77 8.36 -10.63
N VAL A 170 23.43 8.08 -11.88
CA VAL A 170 24.41 7.60 -12.90
C VAL A 170 25.46 8.65 -13.20
N VAL A 171 25.07 9.92 -13.38
CA VAL A 171 26.00 11.03 -13.71
C VAL A 171 27.09 11.18 -12.66
N PHE A 172 26.76 10.97 -11.39
CA PHE A 172 27.72 11.11 -10.29
C PHE A 172 28.39 9.79 -9.89
N ALA A 173 27.65 8.68 -9.87
CA ALA A 173 28.19 7.39 -9.46
C ALA A 173 29.08 6.74 -10.50
N LEU A 174 28.80 6.91 -11.82
CA LEU A 174 29.59 6.27 -12.87
C LEU A 174 31.03 6.77 -12.92
N PRO A 175 31.31 8.12 -12.95
CA PRO A 175 32.69 8.60 -12.90
C PRO A 175 33.40 8.18 -11.60
N LEU A 176 32.69 8.23 -10.45
CA LEU A 176 33.22 7.82 -9.17
C LEU A 176 33.63 6.34 -9.19
N PHE A 177 32.77 5.47 -9.71
CA PHE A 177 33.05 4.04 -9.83
C PHE A 177 34.23 3.76 -10.77
N VAL A 178 34.26 4.39 -11.94
CA VAL A 178 35.35 4.19 -12.93
C VAL A 178 36.69 4.66 -12.33
N MET A 179 36.71 5.80 -11.68
CA MET A 179 37.92 6.31 -11.03
C MET A 179 38.39 5.42 -9.87
N SER A 180 37.47 4.93 -9.04
CA SER A 180 37.79 4.02 -7.94
C SER A 180 38.36 2.70 -8.47
N MET A 181 37.70 2.10 -9.47
CA MET A 181 38.18 0.86 -10.10
C MET A 181 39.54 1.05 -10.78
N ALA A 182 39.73 2.14 -11.51
CA ALA A 182 41.01 2.43 -12.14
C ALA A 182 42.14 2.62 -11.11
N ARG A 183 41.85 3.18 -9.95
CA ARG A 183 42.77 3.28 -8.81
C ARG A 183 43.11 1.92 -8.23
N ASP A 184 42.10 1.09 -7.97
CA ASP A 184 42.27 -0.21 -7.30
C ASP A 184 43.03 -1.21 -8.21
N PHE A 185 42.82 -1.14 -9.54
CA PHE A 185 43.57 -1.91 -10.52
C PHE A 185 44.94 -1.27 -10.90
N SER A 186 45.34 -0.19 -10.22
CA SER A 186 46.61 0.53 -10.48
C SER A 186 46.76 1.01 -11.94
N LEU A 187 45.62 1.26 -12.65
CA LEU A 187 45.63 1.76 -14.03
C LEU A 187 45.92 3.25 -14.11
N ILE A 188 45.80 3.98 -13.01
CA ILE A 188 46.10 5.42 -12.89
C ILE A 188 47.23 5.62 -11.91
N GLY A 189 48.08 6.66 -12.17
CA GLY A 189 49.30 6.89 -11.43
C GLY A 189 49.10 7.21 -9.92
N ALA A 190 50.21 7.34 -9.18
CA ALA A 190 50.23 7.55 -7.75
C ALA A 190 49.44 8.78 -7.26
N TRP A 191 49.15 9.75 -8.13
CA TRP A 191 48.30 10.90 -7.83
C TRP A 191 46.87 10.53 -7.39
N SER A 192 46.39 9.36 -7.81
CA SER A 192 45.04 8.87 -7.46
C SER A 192 44.87 8.59 -5.95
N HIS A 193 45.94 8.42 -5.23
CA HIS A 193 45.96 8.26 -3.76
C HIS A 193 46.13 9.59 -3.01
N ALA A 194 46.19 10.73 -3.72
CA ALA A 194 46.26 12.03 -3.10
C ALA A 194 44.99 12.36 -2.29
N ALA A 195 45.14 13.06 -1.16
CA ALA A 195 44.01 13.38 -0.28
C ALA A 195 42.85 14.15 -0.97
N TRP A 196 43.19 15.00 -1.96
CA TRP A 196 42.18 15.74 -2.71
C TRP A 196 41.28 14.84 -3.54
N VAL A 197 41.75 13.67 -4.01
CA VAL A 197 40.97 12.69 -4.78
C VAL A 197 39.87 12.08 -3.88
N ASN A 198 40.20 11.75 -2.64
CA ASN A 198 39.20 11.31 -1.67
C ASN A 198 38.15 12.40 -1.37
N GLY A 199 38.55 13.66 -1.36
CA GLY A 199 37.64 14.81 -1.27
C GLY A 199 36.72 14.93 -2.51
N LEU A 200 37.25 14.65 -3.71
CA LEU A 200 36.43 14.58 -4.94
C LEU A 200 35.43 13.42 -4.88
N PHE A 201 35.86 12.26 -4.41
CA PHE A 201 34.99 11.09 -4.22
C PHE A 201 33.83 11.42 -3.27
N TRP A 202 34.12 12.06 -2.16
CA TRP A 202 33.09 12.55 -1.24
C TRP A 202 32.14 13.53 -1.90
N ALA A 203 32.64 14.52 -2.65
CA ALA A 203 31.82 15.50 -3.35
C ALA A 203 30.90 14.86 -4.40
N LEU A 204 31.35 13.82 -5.11
CA LEU A 204 30.55 13.07 -6.09
C LEU A 204 29.53 12.13 -5.42
N ALA A 205 29.87 11.51 -4.29
CA ALA A 205 28.97 10.61 -3.58
C ALA A 205 27.82 11.34 -2.86
N THR A 206 28.05 12.57 -2.39
CA THR A 206 27.10 13.33 -1.59
C THR A 206 25.76 13.58 -2.30
N PRO A 207 25.71 14.03 -3.58
CA PRO A 207 24.45 14.15 -4.30
C PRO A 207 23.72 12.81 -4.47
N VAL A 208 24.46 11.72 -4.67
CA VAL A 208 23.86 10.39 -4.79
C VAL A 208 23.23 9.97 -3.46
N GLN A 209 23.96 10.15 -2.35
CA GLN A 209 23.51 9.77 -1.02
C GLN A 209 22.24 10.52 -0.60
N PHE A 210 22.22 11.84 -0.74
CA PHE A 210 21.19 12.69 -0.16
C PHE A 210 20.12 13.17 -1.15
N TYR A 211 20.34 13.14 -2.46
CA TYR A 211 19.29 13.45 -3.44
C TYR A 211 18.70 12.18 -4.04
N THR A 212 19.55 11.32 -4.64
CA THR A 212 19.06 10.07 -5.27
C THR A 212 18.55 9.09 -4.22
N GLY A 213 19.22 8.99 -3.05
CA GLY A 213 18.89 8.09 -1.95
C GLY A 213 17.83 8.60 -0.98
N TRP A 214 17.34 9.83 -1.10
CA TRP A 214 16.46 10.45 -0.11
C TRP A 214 15.18 9.67 0.18
N ASP A 215 14.59 9.06 -0.85
CA ASP A 215 13.37 8.26 -0.72
C ASP A 215 13.58 7.07 0.23
N TYR A 216 14.77 6.46 0.24
CA TYR A 216 15.08 5.33 1.12
C TYR A 216 15.10 5.75 2.58
N TYR A 217 15.56 6.97 2.88
CA TYR A 217 15.52 7.51 4.24
C TYR A 217 14.09 7.76 4.71
N ILE A 218 13.28 8.43 3.87
CA ILE A 218 11.88 8.72 4.22
C ILE A 218 11.08 7.44 4.43
N ASN A 219 11.15 6.51 3.46
CA ASN A 219 10.37 5.28 3.49
C ASN A 219 10.91 4.30 4.56
N GLY A 220 12.23 4.26 4.74
CA GLY A 220 12.87 3.48 5.79
C GLY A 220 12.46 3.95 7.18
N PHE A 221 12.46 5.26 7.43
CA PHE A 221 12.01 5.83 8.71
C PHE A 221 10.53 5.53 8.99
N LYS A 222 9.65 5.68 7.98
CA LYS A 222 8.23 5.33 8.11
C LYS A 222 8.05 3.85 8.44
N SER A 223 8.82 2.97 7.79
CA SER A 223 8.77 1.52 8.04
C SER A 223 9.21 1.16 9.46
N LEU A 224 10.32 1.74 9.94
CA LEU A 224 10.80 1.54 11.31
C LEU A 224 9.82 2.05 12.36
N LYS A 225 9.20 3.21 12.13
CA LYS A 225 8.13 3.73 13.00
C LYS A 225 6.97 2.75 13.13
N ASN A 226 6.67 2.00 12.06
CA ASN A 226 5.65 0.95 12.06
C ASN A 226 6.18 -0.41 12.55
N ARG A 227 7.37 -0.45 13.19
CA ARG A 227 8.04 -1.67 13.69
C ARG A 227 8.20 -2.75 12.61
N SER A 228 8.48 -2.33 11.39
CA SER A 228 8.72 -3.20 10.24
C SER A 228 10.01 -2.76 9.55
N ALA A 229 10.82 -3.72 9.12
CA ALA A 229 11.98 -3.46 8.28
C ALA A 229 11.65 -3.85 6.84
N ASN A 230 11.91 -2.95 5.91
CA ASN A 230 11.75 -3.17 4.48
C ASN A 230 13.09 -3.00 3.74
N MET A 231 13.08 -3.17 2.43
CA MET A 231 14.26 -2.97 1.60
C MET A 231 14.85 -1.56 1.75
N ASP A 232 14.00 -0.53 1.92
CA ASP A 232 14.45 0.85 2.02
C ASP A 232 15.27 1.09 3.30
N VAL A 233 14.92 0.41 4.42
CA VAL A 233 15.70 0.43 5.67
C VAL A 233 17.08 -0.17 5.44
N LEU A 234 17.17 -1.33 4.76
CA LEU A 234 18.44 -2.00 4.49
C LEU A 234 19.35 -1.13 3.61
N VAL A 235 18.79 -0.54 2.56
CA VAL A 235 19.52 0.34 1.63
C VAL A 235 20.01 1.60 2.36
N ALA A 236 19.13 2.27 3.12
CA ALA A 236 19.49 3.46 3.88
C ALA A 236 20.58 3.18 4.89
N MET A 237 20.49 2.07 5.65
CA MET A 237 21.51 1.69 6.61
C MET A 237 22.84 1.34 5.93
N GLY A 238 22.82 0.42 4.95
CA GLY A 238 24.05 -0.06 4.33
C GLY A 238 24.82 1.05 3.61
N SER A 239 24.11 1.88 2.83
CA SER A 239 24.73 3.02 2.14
C SER A 239 25.25 4.08 3.12
N SER A 240 24.51 4.35 4.22
CA SER A 240 24.94 5.30 5.25
C SER A 240 26.21 4.83 5.96
N VAL A 241 26.30 3.55 6.31
CA VAL A 241 27.51 3.01 6.94
C VAL A 241 28.72 3.20 6.03
N ALA A 242 28.62 2.85 4.74
CA ALA A 242 29.72 3.02 3.80
C ALA A 242 30.10 4.50 3.62
N TYR A 243 29.09 5.39 3.52
CA TYR A 243 29.31 6.83 3.35
C TYR A 243 29.94 7.47 4.58
N PHE A 244 29.35 7.29 5.78
CA PHE A 244 29.85 7.93 7.00
C PHE A 244 31.15 7.33 7.49
N TYR A 245 31.37 6.03 7.28
CA TYR A 245 32.66 5.41 7.54
C TYR A 245 33.76 6.05 6.66
N SER A 246 33.50 6.21 5.37
CA SER A 246 34.44 6.86 4.44
C SER A 246 34.67 8.33 4.79
N LEU A 247 33.62 9.02 5.24
CA LEU A 247 33.74 10.39 5.73
C LEU A 247 34.62 10.48 7.00
N ALA A 248 34.47 9.53 7.92
CA ALA A 248 35.33 9.45 9.11
C ALA A 248 36.80 9.22 8.75
N LEU A 249 37.09 8.36 7.74
CA LEU A 249 38.45 8.15 7.25
C LEU A 249 39.02 9.39 6.55
N LEU A 250 38.18 10.16 5.86
CA LEU A 250 38.59 11.42 5.23
C LEU A 250 38.98 12.47 6.29
N LEU A 251 38.23 12.53 7.41
CA LEU A 251 38.49 13.49 8.51
C LEU A 251 39.63 13.02 9.42
N PHE A 252 39.78 11.72 9.61
CA PHE A 252 40.77 11.10 10.48
C PHE A 252 41.60 10.04 9.74
N PRO A 253 42.60 10.44 8.92
CA PRO A 253 43.40 9.52 8.11
C PRO A 253 44.16 8.45 8.88
N VAL A 254 44.32 8.65 10.21
CA VAL A 254 44.95 7.68 11.11
C VAL A 254 44.16 6.37 11.22
N LEU A 255 42.85 6.40 10.99
CA LEU A 255 41.98 5.24 11.10
C LEU A 255 42.01 4.29 9.86
N GLY A 256 42.58 4.76 8.73
CA GLY A 256 42.70 3.97 7.51
C GLY A 256 42.77 4.87 6.27
N GLN A 257 43.10 4.27 5.13
CA GLN A 257 43.28 5.00 3.86
C GLN A 257 42.24 4.64 2.78
N HIS A 258 41.51 3.54 2.95
CA HIS A 258 40.59 3.05 1.92
C HIS A 258 39.16 3.54 2.17
N VAL A 259 38.69 4.42 1.30
CA VAL A 259 37.32 4.97 1.34
C VAL A 259 36.37 4.16 0.47
N TYR A 260 35.07 4.11 0.82
CA TYR A 260 34.01 3.32 0.18
C TYR A 260 32.87 4.20 -0.34
N PHE A 261 33.16 5.42 -0.79
CA PHE A 261 32.18 6.34 -1.33
C PHE A 261 31.51 5.79 -2.59
N GLU A 262 32.29 5.11 -3.45
CA GLU A 262 31.79 4.44 -4.65
C GLU A 262 30.80 3.32 -4.32
N THR A 263 31.06 2.54 -3.27
CA THR A 263 30.17 1.46 -2.84
C THR A 263 28.79 1.99 -2.45
N SER A 264 28.77 3.08 -1.65
CA SER A 264 27.50 3.74 -1.29
C SER A 264 26.77 4.25 -2.52
N ALA A 265 27.45 4.97 -3.42
CA ALA A 265 26.85 5.56 -4.61
C ALA A 265 26.33 4.51 -5.60
N VAL A 266 27.08 3.43 -5.82
CA VAL A 266 26.70 2.34 -6.72
C VAL A 266 25.49 1.58 -6.20
N ILE A 267 25.46 1.23 -4.90
CA ILE A 267 24.31 0.54 -4.28
C ILE A 267 23.03 1.36 -4.50
N ILE A 268 23.03 2.64 -4.15
CA ILE A 268 21.87 3.52 -4.30
C ILE A 268 21.44 3.58 -5.77
N THR A 269 22.38 3.78 -6.69
CA THR A 269 22.10 3.96 -8.12
C THR A 269 21.54 2.68 -8.76
N LEU A 270 22.09 1.49 -8.44
CA LEU A 270 21.59 0.22 -8.94
C LEU A 270 20.20 -0.12 -8.41
N ILE A 271 19.94 0.13 -7.15
CA ILE A 271 18.60 -0.09 -6.59
C ILE A 271 17.60 0.91 -7.17
N LYS A 272 18.03 2.14 -7.43
CA LYS A 272 17.20 3.14 -8.12
C LYS A 272 16.88 2.74 -9.56
N LEU A 273 17.82 2.09 -10.29
CA LEU A 273 17.55 1.48 -11.58
C LEU A 273 16.42 0.44 -11.46
N GLY A 274 16.50 -0.44 -10.46
CA GLY A 274 15.47 -1.45 -10.22
C GLY A 274 14.09 -0.82 -9.99
N LYS A 275 14.00 0.20 -9.13
CA LYS A 275 12.75 0.95 -8.87
C LYS A 275 12.21 1.66 -10.12
N MET A 276 13.09 2.26 -10.93
CA MET A 276 12.68 2.89 -12.19
C MET A 276 12.10 1.86 -13.18
N LEU A 277 12.74 0.70 -13.34
CA LEU A 277 12.25 -0.37 -14.21
C LEU A 277 10.91 -0.93 -13.69
N GLU A 278 10.77 -1.12 -12.39
CA GLU A 278 9.53 -1.54 -11.75
C GLU A 278 8.39 -0.56 -12.03
N ALA A 279 8.60 0.75 -11.80
CA ALA A 279 7.60 1.78 -12.06
C ALA A 279 7.17 1.80 -13.54
N ARG A 280 8.11 1.65 -14.48
CA ARG A 280 7.80 1.55 -15.92
C ARG A 280 6.98 0.31 -16.27
N THR A 281 7.31 -0.84 -15.66
CA THR A 281 6.61 -2.11 -15.94
C THR A 281 5.18 -2.06 -15.40
N LYS A 282 4.98 -1.57 -14.18
CA LYS A 282 3.66 -1.36 -13.58
C LYS A 282 2.77 -0.45 -14.44
N GLY A 283 3.34 0.63 -14.98
CA GLY A 283 2.62 1.54 -15.88
C GLY A 283 2.09 0.87 -17.16
N ARG A 284 2.84 -0.07 -17.73
CA ARG A 284 2.43 -0.80 -18.94
C ARG A 284 1.34 -1.85 -18.67
N THR A 285 1.47 -2.58 -17.58
CA THR A 285 0.53 -3.65 -17.22
C THR A 285 -0.85 -3.09 -16.88
N GLY A 286 -0.93 -1.98 -16.14
CA GLY A 286 -2.19 -1.30 -15.85
C GLY A 286 -2.94 -0.85 -17.11
N GLY A 287 -2.23 -0.33 -18.12
CA GLY A 287 -2.83 0.10 -19.40
C GLY A 287 -3.40 -1.05 -20.23
N ALA A 288 -2.80 -2.24 -20.20
CA ALA A 288 -3.30 -3.41 -20.93
C ALA A 288 -4.58 -3.98 -20.29
N ILE A 289 -4.61 -4.08 -18.96
CA ILE A 289 -5.80 -4.55 -18.20
C ILE A 289 -6.97 -3.58 -18.41
N ARG A 290 -6.72 -2.27 -18.41
CA ARG A 290 -7.75 -1.24 -18.65
C ARG A 290 -8.36 -1.31 -20.03
N LYS A 291 -7.56 -1.55 -21.08
CA LYS A 291 -8.09 -1.75 -22.44
C LYS A 291 -9.09 -2.91 -22.49
N LEU A 292 -8.90 -3.95 -21.69
CA LEU A 292 -9.82 -5.07 -21.58
C LEU A 292 -11.07 -4.71 -20.76
N ILE A 293 -10.92 -3.95 -19.68
CA ILE A 293 -12.05 -3.47 -18.86
C ILE A 293 -12.89 -2.44 -19.62
N GLY A 294 -12.27 -1.57 -20.42
CA GLY A 294 -12.95 -0.59 -21.28
C GLY A 294 -13.83 -1.22 -22.37
N LEU A 295 -13.62 -2.51 -22.68
CA LEU A 295 -14.49 -3.28 -23.56
C LEU A 295 -15.77 -3.76 -22.87
N ARG A 296 -15.89 -3.61 -21.55
CA ARG A 296 -17.11 -3.97 -20.83
C ARG A 296 -18.20 -2.94 -21.12
N PRO A 297 -19.36 -3.34 -21.65
CA PRO A 297 -20.41 -2.40 -21.99
C PRO A 297 -20.86 -1.64 -20.73
N LYS A 298 -20.72 -0.31 -20.75
CA LYS A 298 -21.13 0.58 -19.64
C LYS A 298 -22.65 0.65 -19.45
N THR A 299 -23.41 0.16 -20.43
CA THR A 299 -24.88 0.15 -20.41
C THR A 299 -25.39 -1.21 -20.88
N ALA A 300 -26.28 -1.83 -20.10
CA ALA A 300 -27.02 -2.99 -20.50
C ALA A 300 -28.44 -2.52 -20.94
N THR A 301 -28.84 -2.84 -22.15
CA THR A 301 -30.22 -2.58 -22.62
C THR A 301 -31.12 -3.70 -22.06
N ILE A 302 -31.98 -3.34 -21.12
CA ILE A 302 -33.01 -4.26 -20.63
C ILE A 302 -34.11 -4.31 -21.72
N ILE A 303 -34.27 -5.45 -22.34
CA ILE A 303 -35.40 -5.70 -23.25
C ILE A 303 -36.56 -6.16 -22.36
N ASP A 304 -37.43 -5.22 -21.99
CA ASP A 304 -38.73 -5.55 -21.41
C ASP A 304 -39.73 -5.67 -22.56
N ASN A 305 -40.54 -6.72 -22.55
CA ASN A 305 -41.38 -7.14 -23.69
C ASN A 305 -42.42 -6.11 -24.15
N LYS A 306 -42.36 -4.87 -23.67
CA LYS A 306 -43.33 -3.81 -24.07
C LYS A 306 -42.78 -2.44 -24.47
N LYS A 307 -41.55 -2.05 -24.16
CA LYS A 307 -40.96 -0.76 -24.67
C LYS A 307 -39.46 -0.73 -24.47
N ARG A 308 -38.69 -0.30 -25.48
CA ARG A 308 -37.28 0.10 -25.35
C ARG A 308 -37.24 1.45 -24.62
N ASP A 309 -36.68 1.49 -23.43
CA ASP A 309 -36.34 2.74 -22.72
C ASP A 309 -34.85 2.89 -22.66
N PRO A 310 -34.23 3.79 -23.45
CA PRO A 310 -32.76 3.94 -23.54
C PRO A 310 -32.11 4.67 -22.37
N HIS A 311 -32.85 5.15 -21.37
CA HIS A 311 -32.33 6.04 -20.32
C HIS A 311 -32.53 5.55 -18.89
N ARG A 312 -32.90 4.30 -18.63
CA ARG A 312 -33.03 3.80 -17.27
C ARG A 312 -31.73 3.13 -16.82
N PRO A 313 -30.97 3.68 -15.81
CA PRO A 313 -29.81 3.00 -15.25
C PRO A 313 -30.30 1.71 -14.59
N GLY A 314 -29.69 0.57 -15.02
CA GLY A 314 -30.09 -0.76 -14.57
C GLY A 314 -29.84 -0.93 -13.06
N SER A 315 -30.91 -1.23 -12.32
CA SER A 315 -30.76 -1.77 -10.97
C SER A 315 -30.06 -3.14 -11.06
N ALA A 316 -28.94 -3.28 -10.39
CA ALA A 316 -28.19 -4.53 -10.30
C ALA A 316 -29.09 -5.63 -9.71
N GLY A 317 -29.37 -6.66 -10.48
CA GLY A 317 -30.02 -7.86 -9.95
C GLY A 317 -31.10 -8.52 -10.78
N ARG A 318 -30.86 -8.84 -12.07
CA ARG A 318 -31.51 -9.99 -12.73
C ARG A 318 -30.67 -10.43 -13.93
N TYR A 319 -29.89 -11.45 -13.75
CA TYR A 319 -29.32 -12.20 -14.88
C TYR A 319 -30.39 -13.12 -15.41
N GLY A 320 -30.94 -12.82 -16.57
CA GLY A 320 -31.73 -13.76 -17.35
C GLY A 320 -30.77 -14.73 -18.04
N ALA A 321 -30.86 -16.03 -17.72
CA ALA A 321 -30.21 -17.08 -18.49
C ALA A 321 -30.81 -17.10 -19.89
N GLY A 322 -30.01 -16.95 -20.94
CA GLY A 322 -30.39 -17.16 -22.31
C GLY A 322 -30.68 -18.65 -22.55
N PRO A 323 -31.56 -19.01 -23.52
CA PRO A 323 -31.84 -20.38 -23.83
C PRO A 323 -30.62 -21.11 -24.40
N PRO A 324 -30.44 -22.41 -24.10
CA PRO A 324 -29.36 -23.20 -24.69
C PRO A 324 -29.62 -23.37 -26.19
N GLY A 325 -28.65 -23.00 -27.01
CA GLY A 325 -28.57 -23.31 -28.42
C GLY A 325 -27.61 -24.47 -28.66
#